data_d1ba8c22b5ae510c054f0c0cbae6aaab
#
_entry.id   d1ba8c22b5ae510c054f0c0cbae6aaab
#
_cell.length_a   1.000
_cell.length_b   1.000
_cell.length_c   1.000
_cell.angle_alpha   90.00
_cell.angle_beta   90.00
_cell.angle_gamma   90.00
#
_symmetry.space_group_name_H-M   'P 1'
#
loop_
_entity.id
_entity.type
_entity.pdbx_description
1 polymer ?
#
loop_
_entity_poly.entity_id
_entity_poly.type
_entity_poly.pdbx_seq_one_letter_code
_entity_poly.pdbx_strand_id
1 'polypeptide(L)'
;MDDDDILIGSLLEESWLTLEQLAAACTVEPAWLIRHIEEGLFPHAECVAGTWRFSGASLLRARRMRQLERDFDAVPELAALVADMLEEIDSLRSRTG
;
A
#
# COMPACT_ATOMS: atom_id res chain seq x y z
N MET A 1 19.04 -2.02 9.28
CA MET A 1 17.79 -2.42 8.63
C MET A 1 16.75 -2.75 9.70
N ASP A 2 15.59 -2.18 9.64
CA ASP A 2 14.59 -2.44 10.65
C ASP A 2 13.67 -3.61 10.25
N ASP A 3 12.86 -4.06 11.20
CA ASP A 3 12.01 -5.24 11.01
C ASP A 3 10.95 -5.02 9.93
N ASP A 4 10.49 -3.78 9.74
CA ASP A 4 9.48 -3.47 8.74
C ASP A 4 9.99 -3.72 7.32
N ASP A 5 11.24 -3.36 7.05
CA ASP A 5 11.85 -3.59 5.72
C ASP A 5 11.94 -5.08 5.41
N ILE A 6 12.29 -5.89 6.40
CA ILE A 6 12.37 -7.33 6.24
C ILE A 6 10.98 -7.91 5.96
N LEU A 7 9.98 -7.47 6.70
CA LEU A 7 8.61 -7.94 6.54
C LEU A 7 8.06 -7.60 5.16
N ILE A 8 8.25 -6.36 4.71
CA ILE A 8 7.77 -5.94 3.40
C ILE A 8 8.45 -6.74 2.29
N GLY A 9 9.77 -6.95 2.39
CA GLY A 9 10.49 -7.74 1.41
C GLY A 9 9.96 -9.16 1.30
N SER A 10 9.66 -9.78 2.44
CA SER A 10 9.10 -11.12 2.46
C SER A 10 7.72 -11.17 1.82
N LEU A 11 6.86 -10.20 2.13
CA LEU A 11 5.51 -10.14 1.60
C LEU A 11 5.47 -9.88 0.10
N LEU A 12 6.43 -9.12 -0.43
CA LEU A 12 6.52 -8.86 -1.86
C LEU A 12 6.75 -10.15 -2.66
N GLU A 13 7.41 -11.12 -2.05
CA GLU A 13 7.78 -12.35 -2.75
C GLU A 13 6.71 -13.43 -2.72
N GLU A 14 5.95 -13.56 -1.63
CA GLU A 14 5.22 -14.81 -1.42
C GLU A 14 3.75 -14.70 -1.03
N SER A 15 3.32 -13.60 -0.45
CA SER A 15 2.07 -13.63 0.29
C SER A 15 1.05 -12.65 -0.19
N TRP A 16 -0.21 -13.10 -0.14
CA TRP A 16 -1.35 -12.23 -0.29
C TRP A 16 -1.90 -11.89 1.09
N LEU A 17 -2.36 -10.65 1.24
CA LEU A 17 -2.96 -10.17 2.48
C LEU A 17 -4.45 -10.00 2.29
N THR A 18 -5.21 -10.30 3.35
CA THR A 18 -6.64 -9.96 3.38
C THR A 18 -6.80 -8.47 3.69
N LEU A 19 -8.01 -7.97 3.50
CA LEU A 19 -8.33 -6.58 3.85
C LEU A 19 -8.01 -6.29 5.32
N GLU A 20 -8.41 -7.21 6.20
CA GLU A 20 -8.19 -7.06 7.63
C GLU A 20 -6.72 -7.09 8.01
N GLN A 21 -5.96 -7.97 7.35
CA GLN A 21 -4.52 -8.06 7.59
C GLN A 21 -3.80 -6.79 7.14
N LEU A 22 -4.18 -6.27 5.98
CA LEU A 22 -3.58 -5.03 5.48
C LEU A 22 -3.92 -3.86 6.39
N ALA A 23 -5.17 -3.75 6.79
CA ALA A 23 -5.59 -2.68 7.70
C ALA A 23 -4.83 -2.73 9.02
N ALA A 24 -4.68 -3.93 9.60
CA ALA A 24 -3.94 -4.10 10.84
C ALA A 24 -2.48 -3.73 10.68
N ALA A 25 -1.85 -4.14 9.58
CA ALA A 25 -0.44 -3.85 9.32
C ALA A 25 -0.17 -2.36 9.15
N CYS A 26 -1.14 -1.61 8.62
CA CYS A 26 -1.02 -0.17 8.41
C CYS A 26 -1.60 0.66 9.56
N THR A 27 -2.20 0.01 10.53
CA THR A 27 -2.85 0.67 11.67
C THR A 27 -3.94 1.64 11.20
N VAL A 28 -4.76 1.17 10.27
CA VAL A 28 -5.91 1.93 9.76
C VAL A 28 -7.19 1.11 9.92
N GLU A 29 -8.32 1.79 9.87
CA GLU A 29 -9.61 1.11 9.86
C GLU A 29 -9.83 0.44 8.50
N PRO A 30 -10.47 -0.74 8.46
CA PRO A 30 -10.84 -1.34 7.17
C PRO A 30 -11.66 -0.39 6.29
N ALA A 31 -12.49 0.46 6.89
CA ALA A 31 -13.27 1.45 6.15
C ALA A 31 -12.38 2.45 5.40
N TRP A 32 -11.22 2.80 5.95
CA TRP A 32 -10.25 3.66 5.28
C TRP A 32 -9.77 3.01 3.96
N LEU A 33 -9.41 1.73 4.02
CA LEU A 33 -8.98 0.99 2.84
C LEU A 33 -10.08 0.89 1.80
N ILE A 34 -11.29 0.53 2.24
CA ILE A 34 -12.43 0.38 1.32
C ILE A 34 -12.69 1.69 0.58
N ARG A 35 -12.68 2.81 1.31
CA ARG A 35 -12.91 4.11 0.71
C ARG A 35 -11.87 4.42 -0.36
N HIS A 36 -10.60 4.17 -0.05
CA HIS A 36 -9.51 4.43 -0.99
C HIS A 36 -9.57 3.50 -2.20
N ILE A 37 -9.97 2.25 -2.00
CA ILE A 37 -10.16 1.30 -3.11
C ILE A 37 -11.30 1.78 -4.02
N GLU A 38 -12.40 2.22 -3.45
CA GLU A 38 -13.55 2.70 -4.21
C GLU A 38 -13.21 3.95 -5.03
N GLU A 39 -12.28 4.74 -4.56
CA GLU A 39 -11.81 5.92 -5.29
C GLU A 39 -10.74 5.59 -6.34
N GLY A 40 -10.40 4.31 -6.49
CA GLY A 40 -9.43 3.87 -7.49
C GLY A 40 -7.98 4.12 -7.11
N LEU A 41 -7.69 4.29 -5.83
CA LEU A 41 -6.35 4.67 -5.37
C LEU A 41 -5.44 3.48 -5.07
N PHE A 42 -5.95 2.25 -5.22
CA PHE A 42 -5.17 1.02 -5.05
C PHE A 42 -5.26 0.16 -6.30
N PRO A 43 -4.50 0.50 -7.36
CA PRO A 43 -4.63 -0.18 -8.65
C PRO A 43 -4.22 -1.66 -8.62
N HIS A 44 -3.44 -2.07 -7.61
CA HIS A 44 -2.97 -3.45 -7.49
C HIS A 44 -3.85 -4.31 -6.59
N ALA A 45 -4.93 -3.76 -6.05
CA ALA A 45 -5.87 -4.54 -5.25
C ALA A 45 -6.68 -5.44 -6.18
N GLU A 46 -6.86 -6.70 -5.79
CA GLU A 46 -7.62 -7.66 -6.56
C GLU A 46 -8.83 -8.15 -5.77
N CYS A 47 -9.95 -8.30 -6.48
CA CYS A 47 -11.15 -8.88 -5.89
C CYS A 47 -11.37 -10.25 -6.57
N VAL A 48 -11.22 -11.31 -5.79
CA VAL A 48 -11.38 -12.68 -6.27
C VAL A 48 -12.50 -13.35 -5.49
N ALA A 49 -13.54 -13.78 -6.21
CA ALA A 49 -14.70 -14.42 -5.60
C ALA A 49 -15.29 -13.60 -4.45
N GLY A 50 -15.38 -12.28 -4.65
CA GLY A 50 -15.95 -11.37 -3.66
C GLY A 50 -15.03 -11.01 -2.50
N THR A 51 -13.78 -11.47 -2.55
CA THR A 51 -12.82 -11.24 -1.46
C THR A 51 -11.64 -10.43 -1.98
N TRP A 52 -11.27 -9.38 -1.26
CA TRP A 52 -10.12 -8.56 -1.60
C TRP A 52 -8.81 -9.24 -1.23
N ARG A 53 -7.83 -9.15 -2.12
CA ARG A 53 -6.47 -9.62 -1.90
C ARG A 53 -5.48 -8.52 -2.23
N PHE A 54 -4.43 -8.43 -1.42
CA PHE A 54 -3.42 -7.39 -1.55
C PHE A 54 -2.03 -7.99 -1.52
N SER A 55 -1.13 -7.42 -2.33
CA SER A 55 0.28 -7.79 -2.33
C SER A 55 1.06 -6.96 -1.33
N GLY A 56 2.34 -7.29 -1.15
CA GLY A 56 3.25 -6.46 -0.37
C GLY A 56 3.41 -5.06 -0.95
N ALA A 57 3.27 -4.92 -2.27
CA ALA A 57 3.30 -3.60 -2.91
C ALA A 57 2.14 -2.73 -2.41
N SER A 58 0.96 -3.32 -2.23
CA SER A 58 -0.18 -2.61 -1.67
C SER A 58 0.06 -2.21 -0.21
N LEU A 59 0.74 -3.07 0.56
CA LEU A 59 1.09 -2.74 1.94
C LEU A 59 1.99 -1.50 1.99
N LEU A 60 3.02 -1.47 1.18
CA LEU A 60 3.93 -0.33 1.13
C LEU A 60 3.19 0.94 0.71
N ARG A 61 2.35 0.83 -0.32
CA ARG A 61 1.56 1.96 -0.80
C ARG A 61 0.63 2.49 0.28
N ALA A 62 -0.08 1.61 0.97
CA ALA A 62 -1.00 2.01 2.03
C ALA A 62 -0.28 2.72 3.17
N ARG A 63 0.89 2.24 3.56
CA ARG A 63 1.67 2.87 4.62
C ARG A 63 2.13 4.26 4.21
N ARG A 64 2.57 4.43 2.97
CA ARG A 64 3.00 5.72 2.43
C ARG A 64 1.84 6.71 2.39
N MET A 65 0.70 6.28 1.89
CA MET A 65 -0.48 7.14 1.79
C MET A 65 -0.97 7.58 3.16
N ARG A 66 -1.05 6.63 4.10
CA ARG A 66 -1.48 6.95 5.46
C ARG A 66 -0.54 7.96 6.11
N GLN A 67 0.76 7.77 5.95
CA GLN A 67 1.75 8.69 6.51
C GLN A 67 1.59 10.09 5.95
N LEU A 68 1.40 10.21 4.64
CA LEU A 68 1.23 11.51 3.99
C LEU A 68 -0.05 12.20 4.44
N GLU A 69 -1.14 11.45 4.56
CA GLU A 69 -2.42 12.00 5.01
C GLU A 69 -2.34 12.46 6.46
N ARG A 70 -1.65 11.70 7.31
CA ARG A 70 -1.54 12.01 8.73
C ARG A 70 -0.54 13.13 9.00
N ASP A 71 0.66 13.05 8.42
CA ASP A 71 1.77 13.94 8.75
C ASP A 71 1.73 15.26 7.96
N PHE A 72 1.17 15.24 6.76
CA PHE A 72 1.13 16.40 5.86
C PHE A 72 -0.28 16.83 5.52
N ASP A 73 -1.26 16.20 6.13
CA ASP A 73 -2.67 16.52 5.90
C ASP A 73 -3.05 16.44 4.42
N ALA A 74 -2.40 15.56 3.68
CA ALA A 74 -2.65 15.40 2.25
C ALA A 74 -4.02 14.80 2.02
N VAL A 75 -4.71 15.29 0.99
CA VAL A 75 -5.95 14.64 0.55
C VAL A 75 -5.60 13.32 -0.13
N PRO A 76 -6.53 12.33 -0.16
CA PRO A 76 -6.23 11.00 -0.68
C PRO A 76 -5.63 10.98 -2.08
N GLU A 77 -6.14 11.80 -2.98
CA GLU A 77 -5.66 11.84 -4.36
C GLU A 77 -4.21 12.31 -4.44
N LEU A 78 -3.84 13.29 -3.60
CA LEU A 78 -2.46 13.77 -3.54
C LEU A 78 -1.54 12.70 -2.95
N ALA A 79 -1.98 12.05 -1.89
CA ALA A 79 -1.21 10.96 -1.28
C ALA A 79 -0.96 9.84 -2.28
N ALA A 80 -1.97 9.50 -3.09
CA ALA A 80 -1.85 8.48 -4.12
C ALA A 80 -0.85 8.90 -5.20
N LEU A 81 -0.89 10.16 -5.61
CA LEU A 81 0.05 10.67 -6.62
C LEU A 81 1.50 10.56 -6.12
N VAL A 82 1.74 10.96 -4.88
CA VAL A 82 3.08 10.84 -4.30
C VAL A 82 3.50 9.37 -4.19
N ALA A 83 2.58 8.50 -3.80
CA ALA A 83 2.87 7.06 -3.76
C ALA A 83 3.24 6.53 -5.15
N ASP A 84 2.55 6.97 -6.20
CA ASP A 84 2.89 6.60 -7.59
C ASP A 84 4.31 7.03 -7.93
N MET A 85 4.68 8.24 -7.55
CA MET A 85 6.02 8.76 -7.81
C MET A 85 7.09 7.97 -7.08
N LEU A 86 6.82 7.59 -5.83
CA LEU A 86 7.75 6.78 -5.05
C LEU A 86 7.90 5.38 -5.63
N GLU A 87 6.82 4.79 -6.12
CA GLU A 87 6.85 3.50 -6.78
C GLU A 87 7.71 3.56 -8.05
N GLU A 88 7.58 4.65 -8.81
CA GLU A 88 8.40 4.85 -10.00
C GLU A 88 9.87 4.99 -9.65
N ILE A 89 10.20 5.73 -8.61
CA ILE A 89 11.58 5.87 -8.14
C ILE A 89 12.14 4.50 -7.72
N ASP A 90 11.35 3.72 -6.98
CA ASP A 90 11.77 2.38 -6.55
C ASP A 90 12.05 1.48 -7.75
N SER A 91 11.19 1.55 -8.77
CA SER A 91 11.35 0.79 -10.01
C SER A 91 12.64 1.16 -10.74
N LEU A 92 12.92 2.46 -10.85
CA LEU A 92 14.12 2.94 -11.50
C LEU A 92 15.39 2.54 -10.74
N ARG A 93 15.34 2.59 -9.42
CA ARG A 93 16.48 2.16 -8.59
C ARG A 93 16.76 0.67 -8.77
N SER A 94 15.72 -0.14 -8.90
CA SER A 94 15.88 -1.58 -9.14
C SER A 94 16.59 -1.87 -10.44
N ARG A 95 16.35 -1.04 -11.46
CA ARG A 95 16.98 -1.23 -12.76
C ARG A 95 18.46 -0.88 -12.76
N THR A 96 18.86 0.09 -11.96
CA THR A 96 20.23 0.60 -11.94
C THR A 96 21.07 0.00 -10.84
N GLY A 97 20.40 -0.60 -9.87
CA GLY A 97 21.07 -1.25 -8.77
C GLY A 97 21.34 -2.69 -9.04
#